data_582cddfab3bd0561dbaedce029bac136
#
_entry.id   582cddfab3bd0561dbaedce029bac136
#
_cell.length_a   1.000
_cell.length_b   1.000
_cell.length_c   1.000
_cell.angle_alpha   90.00
_cell.angle_beta   90.00
_cell.angle_gamma   90.00
#
_symmetry.space_group_name_H-M   'P 1'
#
loop_
_entity.id
_entity.type
_entity.pdbx_description
1 polymer ?
#
loop_
_entity_poly.entity_id
_entity_poly.type
_entity_poly.pdbx_seq_one_letter_code
_entity_poly.pdbx_strand_id
1 'polypeptide(L)'
;VPGDIIPLIAIPTTAGTGSEVTACSVITDHSRNYKLTVFSYKLIPAYAILDPELLTTAPVSVAAACGIDAMVHALEAYISKDASPFSDAMAEKALELIGKNIRRYVADRTDIEAAEAMITGSLFAGIAFSWARLGDVHAMSHPVSAYFDVPHGVANAILLPTVVDFNMSDA
;
A
#
# COMPACT_ATOMS: atom_id res chain seq x y z
N VAL A 1 -12.54 -5.56 17.56
CA VAL A 1 -12.10 -6.91 18.01
C VAL A 1 -12.19 -6.93 19.53
N PRO A 2 -13.06 -7.75 20.11
CA PRO A 2 -13.17 -7.89 21.57
C PRO A 2 -12.03 -8.77 22.14
N GLY A 3 -11.62 -8.47 23.39
CA GLY A 3 -10.62 -9.25 24.13
C GLY A 3 -9.16 -8.85 23.86
N ASP A 4 -8.26 -9.57 24.50
CA ASP A 4 -6.82 -9.44 24.28
C ASP A 4 -6.42 -10.29 23.07
N ILE A 5 -5.49 -9.78 22.26
CA ILE A 5 -4.97 -10.48 21.10
C ILE A 5 -3.52 -10.91 21.35
N ILE A 6 -3.13 -11.98 20.69
CA ILE A 6 -1.74 -12.43 20.71
C ILE A 6 -0.88 -11.39 19.97
N PRO A 7 0.28 -10.98 20.54
CA PRO A 7 1.18 -10.08 19.82
C PRO A 7 1.59 -10.64 18.47
N LEU A 8 1.44 -9.83 17.43
CA LEU A 8 1.79 -10.18 16.05
C LEU A 8 3.15 -9.56 15.70
N ILE A 9 4.01 -10.36 15.10
CA ILE A 9 5.24 -9.88 14.44
C ILE A 9 4.99 -10.00 12.94
N ALA A 10 5.07 -8.90 12.21
CA ALA A 10 4.91 -8.86 10.77
C ALA A 10 6.26 -8.73 10.07
N ILE A 11 6.48 -9.58 9.07
CA ILE A 11 7.69 -9.60 8.25
C ILE A 11 7.23 -9.57 6.78
N PRO A 12 7.11 -8.39 6.16
CA PRO A 12 6.58 -8.28 4.80
C PRO A 12 7.56 -8.88 3.78
N THR A 13 7.01 -9.56 2.78
CA THR A 13 7.76 -10.16 1.66
C THR A 13 7.48 -9.45 0.33
N THR A 14 6.67 -8.38 0.37
CA THR A 14 6.37 -7.50 -0.75
C THR A 14 6.37 -6.05 -0.27
N ALA A 15 6.76 -5.13 -1.13
CA ALA A 15 6.74 -3.69 -0.86
C ALA A 15 5.49 -3.07 -1.51
N GLY A 16 4.35 -3.11 -0.81
CA GLY A 16 3.07 -2.67 -1.37
C GLY A 16 2.03 -2.31 -0.32
N THR A 17 1.53 -3.29 0.39
CA THR A 17 0.34 -3.17 1.24
C THR A 17 0.53 -2.34 2.50
N GLY A 18 1.76 -2.22 3.04
CA GLY A 18 2.00 -1.61 4.34
C GLY A 18 1.27 -2.30 5.50
N SER A 19 0.89 -3.58 5.34
CA SER A 19 0.07 -4.32 6.31
C SER A 19 0.74 -4.48 7.67
N GLU A 20 2.06 -4.36 7.73
CA GLU A 20 2.86 -4.43 8.95
C GLU A 20 2.68 -3.23 9.89
N VAL A 21 2.04 -2.14 9.43
CA VAL A 21 1.78 -0.91 10.21
C VAL A 21 0.33 -0.44 10.14
N THR A 22 -0.57 -1.24 9.58
CA THR A 22 -1.96 -0.82 9.36
C THR A 22 -2.94 -1.50 10.30
N ALA A 23 -4.03 -0.79 10.62
CA ALA A 23 -5.09 -1.23 11.54
C ALA A 23 -6.22 -1.97 10.81
N CYS A 24 -6.03 -2.34 9.56
CA CYS A 24 -7.07 -2.97 8.75
C CYS A 24 -6.65 -4.35 8.24
N SER A 25 -7.65 -5.21 8.05
CA SER A 25 -7.53 -6.50 7.36
C SER A 25 -8.58 -6.56 6.27
N VAL A 26 -8.16 -6.80 5.03
CA VAL A 26 -9.07 -6.94 3.89
C VAL A 26 -9.26 -8.42 3.59
N ILE A 27 -10.49 -8.90 3.72
CA ILE A 27 -10.88 -10.29 3.53
C ILE A 27 -11.78 -10.40 2.32
N THR A 28 -11.46 -11.30 1.39
CA THR A 28 -12.31 -11.55 0.23
C THR A 28 -13.42 -12.54 0.60
N ASP A 29 -14.67 -12.12 0.53
CA ASP A 29 -15.84 -13.00 0.59
C ASP A 29 -16.20 -13.45 -0.82
N HIS A 30 -15.73 -14.65 -1.20
CA HIS A 30 -15.98 -15.21 -2.52
C HIS A 30 -17.46 -15.52 -2.77
N SER A 31 -18.28 -15.70 -1.72
CA SER A 31 -19.71 -15.98 -1.88
C SER A 31 -20.49 -14.75 -2.35
N ARG A 32 -19.96 -13.55 -2.10
CA ARG A 32 -20.59 -12.27 -2.44
C ARG A 32 -19.79 -11.45 -3.45
N ASN A 33 -18.63 -11.93 -3.91
CA ASN A 33 -17.65 -11.16 -4.68
C ASN A 33 -17.36 -9.80 -4.03
N TYR A 34 -17.14 -9.80 -2.73
CA TYR A 34 -16.99 -8.59 -1.93
C TYR A 34 -15.71 -8.62 -1.10
N LYS A 35 -15.00 -7.49 -1.05
CA LYS A 35 -13.87 -7.28 -0.15
C LYS A 35 -14.34 -6.60 1.13
N LEU A 36 -14.34 -7.37 2.23
CA LEU A 36 -14.70 -6.88 3.55
C LEU A 36 -13.46 -6.29 4.24
N THR A 37 -13.54 -5.05 4.66
CA THR A 37 -12.49 -4.42 5.47
C THR A 37 -12.88 -4.47 6.94
N VAL A 38 -12.07 -5.13 7.75
CA VAL A 38 -12.16 -5.11 9.22
C VAL A 38 -11.16 -4.10 9.74
N PHE A 39 -11.62 -3.14 10.51
CA PHE A 39 -10.77 -2.11 11.09
C PHE A 39 -10.72 -2.23 12.62
N SER A 40 -9.51 -2.26 13.18
CA SER A 40 -9.27 -2.16 14.63
C SER A 40 -7.81 -1.85 14.90
N TYR A 41 -7.52 -0.91 15.77
CA TYR A 41 -6.14 -0.65 16.23
C TYR A 41 -5.47 -1.86 16.89
N LYS A 42 -6.25 -2.82 17.37
CA LYS A 42 -5.74 -4.10 17.88
C LYS A 42 -5.15 -5.00 16.80
N LEU A 43 -5.41 -4.72 15.50
CA LEU A 43 -4.84 -5.48 14.39
C LEU A 43 -3.44 -5.00 14.01
N ILE A 44 -3.01 -3.84 14.49
CA ILE A 44 -1.66 -3.34 14.22
C ILE A 44 -0.65 -4.33 14.83
N PRO A 45 0.31 -4.84 14.04
CA PRO A 45 1.38 -5.69 14.55
C PRO A 45 2.17 -4.99 15.66
N ALA A 46 2.57 -5.76 16.67
CA ALA A 46 3.40 -5.24 17.77
C ALA A 46 4.83 -4.93 17.31
N TYR A 47 5.30 -5.67 16.30
CA TYR A 47 6.61 -5.49 15.69
C TYR A 47 6.50 -5.64 14.17
N ALA A 48 7.22 -4.78 13.44
CA ALA A 48 7.46 -4.91 12.01
C ALA A 48 8.96 -5.10 11.78
N ILE A 49 9.34 -6.17 11.07
CA ILE A 49 10.72 -6.45 10.68
C ILE A 49 10.80 -6.31 9.17
N LEU A 50 11.56 -5.32 8.71
CA LEU A 50 11.77 -5.05 7.28
C LEU A 50 13.10 -5.63 6.85
N ASP A 51 13.04 -6.72 6.10
CA ASP A 51 14.21 -7.37 5.53
C ASP A 51 14.14 -7.29 4.01
N PRO A 52 14.95 -6.44 3.35
CA PRO A 52 14.93 -6.28 1.90
C PRO A 52 15.32 -7.56 1.15
N GLU A 53 16.06 -8.48 1.75
CA GLU A 53 16.42 -9.75 1.12
C GLU A 53 15.19 -10.60 0.81
N LEU A 54 14.12 -10.50 1.60
CA LEU A 54 12.89 -11.24 1.37
C LEU A 54 12.12 -10.77 0.13
N LEU A 55 12.44 -9.60 -0.41
CA LEU A 55 11.84 -9.06 -1.63
C LEU A 55 12.51 -9.58 -2.91
N THR A 56 13.71 -10.15 -2.81
CA THR A 56 14.52 -10.52 -3.98
C THR A 56 13.91 -11.62 -4.83
N THR A 57 13.11 -12.48 -4.24
CA THR A 57 12.45 -13.60 -4.92
C THR A 57 11.07 -13.26 -5.49
N ALA A 58 10.59 -12.04 -5.30
CA ALA A 58 9.28 -11.64 -5.80
C ALA A 58 9.23 -11.69 -7.34
N PRO A 59 8.16 -12.25 -7.95
CA PRO A 59 7.96 -12.14 -9.38
C PRO A 59 7.92 -10.68 -9.85
N VAL A 60 8.40 -10.40 -11.06
CA VAL A 60 8.43 -9.02 -11.62
C VAL A 60 7.05 -8.37 -11.59
N SER A 61 6.01 -9.12 -11.95
CA SER A 61 4.63 -8.63 -11.95
C SER A 61 4.14 -8.25 -10.55
N VAL A 62 4.53 -9.03 -9.53
CA VAL A 62 4.19 -8.74 -8.13
C VAL A 62 4.96 -7.51 -7.65
N ALA A 63 6.26 -7.44 -7.93
CA ALA A 63 7.10 -6.30 -7.56
C ALA A 63 6.55 -4.99 -8.16
N ALA A 64 6.17 -5.00 -9.44
CA ALA A 64 5.61 -3.83 -10.12
C ALA A 64 4.23 -3.45 -9.54
N ALA A 65 3.32 -4.42 -9.41
CA ALA A 65 1.96 -4.16 -8.91
C ALA A 65 1.99 -3.64 -7.47
N CYS A 66 2.76 -4.29 -6.58
CA CYS A 66 2.91 -3.85 -5.20
C CYS A 66 3.57 -2.47 -5.09
N GLY A 67 4.61 -2.20 -5.90
CA GLY A 67 5.26 -0.89 -5.88
C GLY A 67 4.35 0.25 -6.32
N ILE A 68 3.50 0.02 -7.33
CA ILE A 68 2.48 1.00 -7.73
C ILE A 68 1.41 1.15 -6.65
N ASP A 69 0.99 0.06 -6.02
CA ASP A 69 0.04 0.09 -4.91
C ASP A 69 0.54 0.99 -3.77
N ALA A 70 1.79 0.79 -3.33
CA ALA A 70 2.42 1.64 -2.32
C ALA A 70 2.51 3.11 -2.75
N MET A 71 2.79 3.38 -4.03
CA MET A 71 2.81 4.75 -4.56
C MET A 71 1.43 5.39 -4.48
N VAL A 72 0.37 4.64 -4.84
CA VAL A 72 -1.02 5.13 -4.78
C VAL A 72 -1.44 5.36 -3.34
N HIS A 73 -1.09 4.45 -2.40
CA HIS A 73 -1.31 4.65 -0.97
C HIS A 73 -0.75 6.00 -0.50
N ALA A 74 0.51 6.29 -0.83
CA ALA A 74 1.16 7.53 -0.43
C ALA A 74 0.50 8.75 -1.07
N LEU A 75 0.19 8.69 -2.38
CA LEU A 75 -0.41 9.81 -3.09
C LEU A 75 -1.81 10.12 -2.56
N GLU A 76 -2.66 9.10 -2.39
CA GLU A 76 -4.02 9.30 -1.87
C GLU A 76 -4.01 9.80 -0.43
N ALA A 77 -3.10 9.31 0.41
CA ALA A 77 -2.91 9.84 1.76
C ALA A 77 -2.52 11.31 1.75
N TYR A 78 -1.63 11.72 0.82
CA TYR A 78 -1.16 13.09 0.71
C TYR A 78 -2.25 14.08 0.29
N ILE A 79 -3.11 13.69 -0.66
CA ILE A 79 -4.22 14.54 -1.15
C ILE A 79 -5.53 14.36 -0.37
N SER A 80 -5.51 13.55 0.68
CA SER A 80 -6.71 13.27 1.48
C SER A 80 -7.20 14.50 2.24
N LYS A 81 -8.52 14.61 2.41
CA LYS A 81 -9.12 15.63 3.29
C LYS A 81 -8.80 15.41 4.78
N ASP A 82 -8.42 14.20 5.16
CA ASP A 82 -7.98 13.83 6.51
C ASP A 82 -6.45 13.93 6.68
N ALA A 83 -5.74 14.50 5.68
CA ALA A 83 -4.30 14.70 5.72
C ALA A 83 -3.87 15.61 6.89
N SER A 84 -2.68 15.40 7.39
CA SER A 84 -2.07 16.13 8.50
C SER A 84 -0.58 16.30 8.26
N PRO A 85 0.10 17.25 8.90
CA PRO A 85 1.55 17.40 8.75
C PRO A 85 2.35 16.11 9.03
N PHE A 86 1.82 15.23 9.88
CA PHE A 86 2.44 13.92 10.15
C PHE A 86 2.26 12.97 8.97
N SER A 87 1.03 12.80 8.47
CA SER A 87 0.76 11.93 7.32
C SER A 87 1.45 12.44 6.05
N ASP A 88 1.52 13.76 5.87
CA ASP A 88 2.16 14.39 4.72
C ASP A 88 3.66 14.10 4.70
N ALA A 89 4.35 14.25 5.82
CA ALA A 89 5.77 13.93 5.93
C ALA A 89 6.06 12.47 5.59
N MET A 90 5.19 11.54 6.01
CA MET A 90 5.32 10.11 5.69
C MET A 90 5.02 9.85 4.21
N ALA A 91 3.96 10.45 3.66
CA ALA A 91 3.58 10.31 2.26
C ALA A 91 4.64 10.87 1.30
N GLU A 92 5.14 12.06 1.56
CA GLU A 92 6.23 12.68 0.77
C GLU A 92 7.47 11.80 0.75
N LYS A 93 7.87 11.28 1.93
CA LYS A 93 9.04 10.40 2.00
C LYS A 93 8.81 9.08 1.29
N ALA A 94 7.62 8.51 1.38
CA ALA A 94 7.23 7.32 0.63
C ALA A 94 7.30 7.56 -0.89
N LEU A 95 6.71 8.65 -1.39
CA LEU A 95 6.74 9.02 -2.81
C LEU A 95 8.17 9.22 -3.32
N GLU A 96 9.03 9.86 -2.51
CA GLU A 96 10.45 10.03 -2.85
C GLU A 96 11.16 8.69 -3.00
N LEU A 97 11.05 7.79 -2.00
CA LEU A 97 11.73 6.51 -1.99
C LEU A 97 11.25 5.59 -3.12
N ILE A 98 9.92 5.47 -3.27
CA ILE A 98 9.31 4.61 -4.28
C ILE A 98 9.58 5.17 -5.68
N GLY A 99 9.35 6.48 -5.89
CA GLY A 99 9.51 7.11 -7.20
C GLY A 99 10.93 7.00 -7.78
N LYS A 100 11.95 7.08 -6.92
CA LYS A 100 13.36 6.94 -7.32
C LYS A 100 13.77 5.49 -7.57
N ASN A 101 13.13 4.51 -6.92
CA ASN A 101 13.68 3.14 -6.87
C ASN A 101 12.78 2.07 -7.52
N ILE A 102 11.49 2.33 -7.75
CA ILE A 102 10.58 1.31 -8.30
C ILE A 102 11.08 0.72 -9.63
N ARG A 103 11.59 1.54 -10.54
CA ARG A 103 12.11 1.07 -11.84
C ARG A 103 13.36 0.22 -11.68
N ARG A 104 14.28 0.60 -10.79
CA ARG A 104 15.49 -0.18 -10.46
C ARG A 104 15.09 -1.52 -9.88
N TYR A 105 14.27 -1.51 -8.85
CA TYR A 105 13.80 -2.72 -8.17
C TYR A 105 13.03 -3.67 -9.10
N VAL A 106 12.15 -3.16 -9.96
CA VAL A 106 11.40 -3.98 -10.92
C VAL A 106 12.33 -4.54 -12.01
N ALA A 107 13.36 -3.80 -12.44
CA ALA A 107 14.35 -4.30 -13.38
C ALA A 107 15.26 -5.37 -12.77
N ASP A 108 15.70 -5.17 -11.53
CA ASP A 108 16.54 -6.11 -10.78
C ASP A 108 16.10 -6.17 -9.31
N ARG A 109 15.39 -7.26 -8.91
CA ARG A 109 14.94 -7.49 -7.52
C ARG A 109 16.11 -7.81 -6.57
N THR A 110 17.29 -8.15 -7.10
CA THR A 110 18.49 -8.40 -6.30
C THR A 110 19.28 -7.13 -5.97
N ASP A 111 18.87 -5.97 -6.51
CA ASP A 111 19.33 -4.65 -6.09
C ASP A 111 18.82 -4.36 -4.68
N ILE A 112 19.62 -4.75 -3.67
CA ILE A 112 19.23 -4.65 -2.25
C ILE A 112 18.97 -3.20 -1.83
N GLU A 113 19.73 -2.25 -2.35
CA GLU A 113 19.52 -0.83 -2.05
C GLU A 113 18.14 -0.36 -2.57
N ALA A 114 17.77 -0.76 -3.78
CA ALA A 114 16.46 -0.46 -4.32
C ALA A 114 15.34 -1.21 -3.56
N ALA A 115 15.56 -2.47 -3.18
CA ALA A 115 14.61 -3.24 -2.37
C ALA A 115 14.39 -2.62 -0.98
N GLU A 116 15.47 -2.16 -0.32
CA GLU A 116 15.40 -1.46 0.97
C GLU A 116 14.60 -0.15 0.86
N ALA A 117 14.85 0.63 -0.19
CA ALA A 117 14.10 1.85 -0.46
C ALA A 117 12.61 1.57 -0.71
N MET A 118 12.29 0.49 -1.46
CA MET A 118 10.92 0.09 -1.74
C MET A 118 10.17 -0.36 -0.49
N ILE A 119 10.76 -1.24 0.34
CA ILE A 119 10.09 -1.73 1.55
C ILE A 119 9.91 -0.62 2.58
N THR A 120 10.90 0.28 2.71
CA THR A 120 10.81 1.45 3.59
C THR A 120 9.77 2.45 3.08
N GLY A 121 9.72 2.69 1.77
CA GLY A 121 8.69 3.51 1.14
C GLY A 121 7.28 2.95 1.35
N SER A 122 7.12 1.64 1.21
CA SER A 122 5.85 0.94 1.49
C SER A 122 5.41 1.09 2.96
N LEU A 123 6.34 0.96 3.91
CA LEU A 123 6.09 1.21 5.32
C LEU A 123 5.57 2.63 5.55
N PHE A 124 6.27 3.64 5.02
CA PHE A 124 5.84 5.04 5.19
C PHE A 124 4.50 5.33 4.53
N ALA A 125 4.23 4.76 3.35
CA ALA A 125 2.92 4.82 2.72
C ALA A 125 1.83 4.20 3.60
N GLY A 126 2.12 3.04 4.22
CA GLY A 126 1.25 2.36 5.17
C GLY A 126 0.93 3.22 6.40
N ILE A 127 1.93 3.89 6.96
CA ILE A 127 1.74 4.84 8.06
C ILE A 127 0.89 6.02 7.59
N ALA A 128 1.21 6.62 6.44
CA ALA A 128 0.50 7.79 5.92
C ALA A 128 -1.01 7.52 5.77
N PHE A 129 -1.39 6.46 5.05
CA PHE A 129 -2.80 6.18 4.81
C PHE A 129 -3.55 5.65 6.05
N SER A 130 -2.85 5.07 7.02
CA SER A 130 -3.46 4.67 8.29
C SER A 130 -4.02 5.87 9.05
N TRP A 131 -3.45 7.06 8.86
CA TRP A 131 -3.88 8.31 9.48
C TRP A 131 -4.74 9.16 8.55
N ALA A 132 -4.36 9.27 7.28
CA ALA A 132 -5.05 10.14 6.31
C ALA A 132 -6.11 9.43 5.47
N ARG A 133 -6.20 8.09 5.56
CA ARG A 133 -7.09 7.25 4.74
C ARG A 133 -6.70 7.20 3.27
N LEU A 134 -7.54 6.56 2.46
CA LEU A 134 -7.40 6.41 1.02
C LEU A 134 -8.50 7.17 0.29
N GLY A 135 -8.39 7.28 -1.02
CA GLY A 135 -9.28 8.05 -1.87
C GLY A 135 -9.99 7.20 -2.94
N ASP A 136 -10.28 7.86 -4.06
CA ASP A 136 -11.15 7.32 -5.11
C ASP A 136 -10.50 6.19 -5.92
N VAL A 137 -9.16 6.16 -6.05
CA VAL A 137 -8.48 5.05 -6.73
C VAL A 137 -8.78 3.74 -6.00
N HIS A 138 -8.59 3.70 -4.68
CA HIS A 138 -8.88 2.50 -3.89
C HIS A 138 -10.37 2.20 -3.78
N ALA A 139 -11.22 3.22 -3.70
CA ALA A 139 -12.67 3.04 -3.70
C ALA A 139 -13.17 2.33 -4.97
N MET A 140 -12.56 2.62 -6.12
CA MET A 140 -12.90 1.98 -7.41
C MET A 140 -12.15 0.67 -7.64
N SER A 141 -10.89 0.55 -7.24
CA SER A 141 -10.09 -0.66 -7.50
C SER A 141 -10.54 -1.87 -6.67
N HIS A 142 -11.08 -1.67 -5.47
CA HIS A 142 -11.59 -2.77 -4.65
C HIS A 142 -12.71 -3.56 -5.35
N PRO A 143 -13.80 -2.95 -5.85
CA PRO A 143 -14.81 -3.69 -6.60
C PRO A 143 -14.26 -4.27 -7.91
N VAL A 144 -13.40 -3.55 -8.64
CA VAL A 144 -12.78 -4.09 -9.88
C VAL A 144 -12.01 -5.37 -9.57
N SER A 145 -11.19 -5.38 -8.53
CA SER A 145 -10.46 -6.59 -8.11
C SER A 145 -11.38 -7.69 -7.61
N ALA A 146 -12.49 -7.36 -6.93
CA ALA A 146 -13.41 -8.35 -6.37
C ALA A 146 -14.26 -9.05 -7.46
N TYR A 147 -14.72 -8.30 -8.48
CA TYR A 147 -15.60 -8.82 -9.53
C TYR A 147 -14.86 -9.43 -10.71
N PHE A 148 -13.68 -8.90 -11.05
CA PHE A 148 -12.98 -9.26 -12.27
C PHE A 148 -11.65 -9.98 -12.04
N ASP A 149 -11.30 -10.24 -10.77
CA ASP A 149 -10.04 -10.89 -10.36
C ASP A 149 -8.78 -10.19 -10.91
N VAL A 150 -8.88 -8.87 -11.11
CA VAL A 150 -7.75 -8.04 -11.54
C VAL A 150 -6.81 -7.86 -10.34
N PRO A 151 -5.49 -8.10 -10.48
CA PRO A 151 -4.53 -7.80 -9.42
C PRO A 151 -4.65 -6.35 -8.95
N HIS A 152 -4.72 -6.14 -7.63
CA HIS A 152 -5.08 -4.86 -7.03
C HIS A 152 -4.19 -3.69 -7.49
N GLY A 153 -2.86 -3.86 -7.45
CA GLY A 153 -1.94 -2.83 -7.92
C GLY A 153 -2.05 -2.54 -9.42
N VAL A 154 -2.49 -3.51 -10.23
CA VAL A 154 -2.78 -3.27 -11.66
C VAL A 154 -4.04 -2.42 -11.82
N ALA A 155 -5.10 -2.72 -11.05
CA ALA A 155 -6.32 -1.90 -11.05
C ALA A 155 -6.00 -0.45 -10.62
N ASN A 156 -5.20 -0.28 -9.56
CA ASN A 156 -4.74 1.03 -9.11
C ASN A 156 -3.95 1.77 -10.21
N ALA A 157 -3.03 1.09 -10.89
CA ALA A 157 -2.23 1.69 -11.97
C ALA A 157 -3.09 2.20 -13.14
N ILE A 158 -4.15 1.47 -13.49
CA ILE A 158 -5.07 1.84 -14.58
C ILE A 158 -5.95 3.02 -14.18
N LEU A 159 -6.43 3.06 -12.96
CA LEU A 159 -7.36 4.08 -12.47
C LEU A 159 -6.67 5.39 -12.09
N LEU A 160 -5.42 5.32 -11.60
CA LEU A 160 -4.70 6.47 -11.06
C LEU A 160 -4.67 7.70 -11.98
N PRO A 161 -4.30 7.61 -13.28
CA PRO A 161 -4.23 8.80 -14.13
C PRO A 161 -5.56 9.56 -14.21
N THR A 162 -6.66 8.82 -14.40
CA THR A 162 -8.00 9.42 -14.51
C THR A 162 -8.43 10.09 -13.22
N VAL A 163 -8.13 9.48 -12.07
CA VAL A 163 -8.48 10.06 -10.75
C VAL A 163 -7.65 11.31 -10.48
N VAL A 164 -6.35 11.28 -10.84
CA VAL A 164 -5.49 12.47 -10.70
C VAL A 164 -6.01 13.62 -11.55
N ASP A 165 -6.34 13.38 -12.82
CA ASP A 165 -6.90 14.40 -13.71
C ASP A 165 -8.22 14.97 -13.16
N PHE A 166 -9.09 14.11 -12.64
CA PHE A 166 -10.34 14.53 -11.98
C PHE A 166 -10.08 15.44 -10.78
N ASN A 167 -9.20 15.02 -9.87
CA ASN A 167 -8.88 15.80 -8.67
C ASN A 167 -8.20 17.15 -9.00
N MET A 168 -7.40 17.19 -10.06
CA MET A 168 -6.75 18.45 -10.51
C MET A 168 -7.74 19.45 -11.10
N SER A 169 -8.89 19.01 -11.60
CA SER A 169 -9.91 19.90 -12.17
C SER A 169 -10.73 20.63 -11.10
N ASP A 170 -10.74 20.12 -9.89
CA ASP A 170 -11.52 20.65 -8.74
C ASP A 170 -10.64 21.37 -7.69
N ALA A 171 -9.34 21.55 -7.95
CA ALA A 171 -8.36 22.13 -7.02
C ALA A 171 -8.20 23.67 -7.15
#